data_346ad787a61b0545ed2d250a4c20c62d
#
_entry.id   346ad787a61b0545ed2d250a4c20c62d
#
_cell.length_a   1.000
_cell.length_b   1.000
_cell.length_c   1.000
_cell.angle_alpha   90.00
_cell.angle_beta   90.00
_cell.angle_gamma   90.00
#
_symmetry.space_group_name_H-M   'P 1'
#
loop_
_entity.id
_entity.type
_entity.pdbx_description
1 polymer ?
#
loop_
_entity_poly.entity_id
_entity_poly.type
_entity_poly.pdbx_seq_one_letter_code
_entity_poly.pdbx_strand_id
1 'polypeptide(L)'
;MGTKFKIDKYLLPAFGNYRLDKLTPPIIQKQVNQWAKDYNQLGKGFQEYPLLHSLNKRILKYAVSLQAIPFNPARDVIVPRRKEKEGQKLKYLDDDNLKKFLTYLEQLPNTYKNFFDTVLYKTLLATGLRIRECLALEWSDIDLKNGILDVNKTLNIIKEITGPKTKSSVRMIDLDNKTVLMLRLYKARQSQIGKEMGLTYEKVFSNSFDKHIDARMLSFRLVKHLERAGCPRFTFHAFRHTHASILLNAGLPYKEIQTRLGHAKLSMTMDIYSHLSKDNQKNATSFYEKAIEKLKSS
;
A
#
# COMPACT_ATOMS: atom_id res chain seq x y z
N MET A 1 10.18 -9.68 8.38
CA MET A 1 11.10 -10.83 8.28
C MET A 1 12.00 -10.65 7.07
N GLY A 2 13.33 -10.60 7.27
CA GLY A 2 14.30 -10.42 6.19
C GLY A 2 14.51 -11.67 5.34
N THR A 3 15.15 -11.51 4.19
CA THR A 3 15.46 -12.63 3.27
C THR A 3 16.35 -13.68 3.94
N LYS A 4 17.40 -13.26 4.64
CA LYS A 4 18.30 -14.15 5.37
C LYS A 4 17.54 -15.05 6.34
N PHE A 5 16.67 -14.49 7.18
CA PHE A 5 15.84 -15.27 8.12
C PHE A 5 14.99 -16.36 7.42
N LYS A 6 14.44 -16.06 6.23
CA LYS A 6 13.65 -17.06 5.48
C LYS A 6 14.53 -18.18 4.94
N ILE A 7 15.72 -17.86 4.49
CA ILE A 7 16.71 -18.85 4.04
C ILE A 7 17.07 -19.77 5.21
N ASP A 8 17.53 -19.19 6.31
CA ASP A 8 18.04 -19.93 7.47
C ASP A 8 16.97 -20.81 8.12
N LYS A 9 15.73 -20.29 8.24
CA LYS A 9 14.66 -20.98 8.96
C LYS A 9 13.88 -21.99 8.12
N TYR A 10 13.76 -21.76 6.81
CA TYR A 10 12.85 -22.56 5.98
C TYR A 10 13.51 -23.22 4.79
N LEU A 11 14.45 -22.56 4.10
CA LEU A 11 15.05 -23.11 2.89
C LEU A 11 16.23 -24.04 3.20
N LEU A 12 17.11 -23.66 4.11
CA LEU A 12 18.24 -24.50 4.50
C LEU A 12 17.80 -25.82 5.15
N PRO A 13 16.85 -25.85 6.09
CA PRO A 13 16.34 -27.13 6.60
C PRO A 13 15.65 -28.00 5.55
N ALA A 14 15.02 -27.39 4.54
CA ALA A 14 14.31 -28.12 3.49
C ALA A 14 15.23 -28.64 2.40
N PHE A 15 16.24 -27.90 2.01
CA PHE A 15 17.03 -28.16 0.81
C PHE A 15 18.55 -28.14 1.03
N GLY A 16 19.04 -27.64 2.18
CA GLY A 16 20.47 -27.44 2.41
C GLY A 16 21.32 -28.69 2.38
N ASN A 17 20.74 -29.86 2.67
CA ASN A 17 21.42 -31.17 2.62
C ASN A 17 21.42 -31.80 1.21
N TYR A 18 20.76 -31.20 0.23
CA TYR A 18 20.78 -31.69 -1.13
C TYR A 18 21.92 -31.06 -1.93
N ARG A 19 22.62 -31.87 -2.71
CA ARG A 19 23.46 -31.35 -3.80
C ARG A 19 22.56 -30.69 -4.85
N LEU A 20 22.98 -29.58 -5.42
CA LEU A 20 22.17 -28.82 -6.39
C LEU A 20 21.75 -29.65 -7.61
N ASP A 21 22.62 -30.52 -8.11
CA ASP A 21 22.36 -31.43 -9.24
C ASP A 21 21.35 -32.54 -8.90
N LYS A 22 21.08 -32.79 -7.63
CA LYS A 22 20.10 -33.79 -7.15
C LYS A 22 18.74 -33.17 -6.77
N LEU A 23 18.62 -31.86 -6.78
CA LEU A 23 17.34 -31.20 -6.59
C LEU A 23 16.46 -31.35 -7.85
N THR A 24 15.42 -32.14 -7.73
CA THR A 24 14.46 -32.40 -8.82
C THR A 24 13.12 -31.68 -8.59
N PRO A 25 12.31 -31.43 -9.64
CA PRO A 25 11.00 -30.81 -9.46
C PRO A 25 10.09 -31.55 -8.47
N PRO A 26 10.04 -32.91 -8.42
CA PRO A 26 9.24 -33.63 -7.42
C PRO A 26 9.66 -33.37 -5.97
N ILE A 27 10.96 -33.26 -5.70
CA ILE A 27 11.48 -32.96 -4.35
C ILE A 27 10.99 -31.57 -3.91
N ILE A 28 11.10 -30.57 -4.80
CA ILE A 28 10.67 -29.21 -4.51
C ILE A 28 9.15 -29.15 -4.37
N GLN A 29 8.41 -29.83 -5.25
CA GLN A 29 6.94 -29.90 -5.19
C GLN A 29 6.45 -30.49 -3.87
N LYS A 30 7.08 -31.60 -3.41
CA LYS A 30 6.76 -32.22 -2.12
C LYS A 30 6.91 -31.22 -0.96
N GLN A 31 8.00 -30.49 -0.94
CA GLN A 31 8.24 -29.50 0.11
C GLN A 31 7.28 -28.32 0.06
N VAL A 32 6.96 -27.81 -1.13
CA VAL A 32 5.97 -26.74 -1.32
C VAL A 32 4.59 -27.20 -0.86
N ASN A 33 4.20 -28.43 -1.19
CA ASN A 33 2.95 -29.03 -0.72
C ASN A 33 2.93 -29.19 0.81
N GLN A 34 4.06 -29.56 1.43
CA GLN A 34 4.17 -29.65 2.88
C GLN A 34 3.98 -28.28 3.55
N TRP A 35 4.64 -27.23 3.05
CA TRP A 35 4.42 -25.86 3.57
C TRP A 35 2.97 -25.41 3.43
N ALA A 36 2.35 -25.74 2.30
CA ALA A 36 0.93 -25.43 2.06
C ALA A 36 0.01 -26.18 3.03
N LYS A 37 0.29 -27.47 3.28
CA LYS A 37 -0.45 -28.30 4.24
C LYS A 37 -0.32 -27.77 5.66
N ASP A 38 0.90 -27.44 6.09
CA ASP A 38 1.19 -26.91 7.42
C ASP A 38 0.40 -25.62 7.68
N TYR A 39 0.33 -24.74 6.70
CA TYR A 39 -0.43 -23.49 6.83
C TYR A 39 -1.94 -23.69 6.67
N ASN A 40 -2.37 -24.35 5.59
CA ASN A 40 -3.79 -24.41 5.19
C ASN A 40 -4.63 -25.38 6.02
N GLN A 41 -4.02 -26.45 6.55
CA GLN A 41 -4.72 -27.49 7.29
C GLN A 41 -4.40 -27.49 8.76
N LEU A 42 -3.12 -27.34 9.13
CA LEU A 42 -2.67 -27.39 10.52
C LEU A 42 -2.66 -26.02 11.21
N GLY A 43 -2.89 -24.93 10.47
CA GLY A 43 -2.82 -23.57 11.01
C GLY A 43 -1.42 -23.16 11.50
N LYS A 44 -0.40 -23.99 11.22
CA LYS A 44 1.00 -23.87 11.60
C LYS A 44 1.84 -23.44 10.39
N GLY A 45 3.11 -23.14 10.61
CA GLY A 45 4.00 -22.81 9.49
C GLY A 45 3.95 -21.35 9.05
N PHE A 46 4.61 -21.07 7.92
CA PHE A 46 4.78 -19.71 7.41
C PHE A 46 3.65 -19.32 6.46
N GLN A 47 2.87 -18.32 6.85
CA GLN A 47 1.73 -17.83 6.07
C GLN A 47 2.09 -17.48 4.62
N GLU A 48 3.26 -16.90 4.42
CA GLU A 48 3.73 -16.48 3.10
C GLU A 48 4.63 -17.55 2.45
N TYR A 49 4.25 -18.85 2.55
CA TYR A 49 5.00 -19.92 1.91
C TYR A 49 5.18 -19.76 0.38
N PRO A 50 4.28 -19.10 -0.37
CA PRO A 50 4.54 -18.79 -1.78
C PRO A 50 5.82 -17.94 -1.97
N LEU A 51 6.16 -17.07 -1.00
CA LEU A 51 7.41 -16.31 -1.04
C LEU A 51 8.64 -17.18 -0.80
N LEU A 52 8.52 -18.28 -0.03
CA LEU A 52 9.61 -19.24 0.13
C LEU A 52 9.92 -19.90 -1.20
N HIS A 53 8.88 -20.35 -1.91
CA HIS A 53 9.05 -20.93 -3.24
C HIS A 53 9.65 -19.92 -4.23
N SER A 54 9.14 -18.67 -4.25
CA SER A 54 9.68 -17.61 -5.10
C SER A 54 11.17 -17.32 -4.81
N LEU A 55 11.56 -17.35 -3.55
CA LEU A 55 12.96 -17.17 -3.15
C LEU A 55 13.84 -18.35 -3.59
N ASN A 56 13.35 -19.58 -3.39
CA ASN A 56 14.02 -20.82 -3.87
C ASN A 56 14.22 -20.78 -5.39
N LYS A 57 13.15 -20.44 -6.14
CA LYS A 57 13.22 -20.29 -7.60
C LYS A 57 14.28 -19.26 -8.03
N ARG A 58 14.44 -18.15 -7.30
CA ARG A 58 15.47 -17.14 -7.57
C ARG A 58 16.87 -17.65 -7.28
N ILE A 59 17.07 -18.36 -6.18
CA ILE A 59 18.37 -18.97 -5.83
C ILE A 59 18.78 -19.97 -6.90
N LEU A 60 17.88 -20.87 -7.30
CA LEU A 60 18.16 -21.87 -8.33
C LEU A 60 18.33 -21.26 -9.72
N LYS A 61 17.64 -20.12 -10.02
CA LYS A 61 17.91 -19.35 -11.23
C LYS A 61 19.34 -18.80 -11.26
N TYR A 62 19.82 -18.33 -10.11
CA TYR A 62 21.22 -17.88 -9.99
C TYR A 62 22.21 -19.03 -10.15
N ALA A 63 21.91 -20.22 -9.62
CA ALA A 63 22.73 -21.41 -9.85
C ALA A 63 22.83 -21.79 -11.34
N VAL A 64 21.73 -21.64 -12.11
CA VAL A 64 21.75 -21.82 -13.58
C VAL A 64 22.65 -20.77 -14.25
N SER A 65 22.58 -19.50 -13.85
CA SER A 65 23.45 -18.45 -14.42
C SER A 65 24.92 -18.64 -14.12
N LEU A 66 25.25 -19.37 -13.06
CA LEU A 66 26.62 -19.81 -12.72
C LEU A 66 27.00 -21.16 -13.35
N GLN A 67 26.13 -21.73 -14.20
CA GLN A 67 26.33 -23.07 -14.82
C GLN A 67 26.50 -24.21 -13.81
N ALA A 68 26.12 -24.01 -12.54
CA ALA A 68 26.16 -25.04 -11.49
C ALA A 68 25.09 -26.13 -11.71
N ILE A 69 24.00 -25.81 -12.39
CA ILE A 69 22.94 -26.73 -12.83
C ILE A 69 22.44 -26.35 -14.24
N PRO A 70 22.04 -27.32 -15.07
CA PRO A 70 21.65 -27.04 -16.46
C PRO A 70 20.29 -26.36 -16.60
N PHE A 71 19.37 -26.53 -15.66
CA PHE A 71 18.04 -25.93 -15.64
C PHE A 71 17.56 -25.68 -14.23
N ASN A 72 16.54 -24.82 -14.09
CA ASN A 72 15.96 -24.51 -12.78
C ASN A 72 14.83 -25.50 -12.41
N PRO A 73 15.04 -26.45 -11.47
CA PRO A 73 14.03 -27.43 -11.09
C PRO A 73 12.81 -26.85 -10.36
N ALA A 74 12.88 -25.59 -9.91
CA ALA A 74 11.74 -24.90 -9.28
C ALA A 74 10.88 -24.11 -10.28
N ARG A 75 11.18 -24.16 -11.60
CA ARG A 75 10.54 -23.31 -12.60
C ARG A 75 9.03 -23.56 -12.68
N ASP A 76 8.63 -24.82 -12.80
CA ASP A 76 7.27 -25.24 -13.13
C ASP A 76 6.55 -25.91 -11.94
N VAL A 77 7.10 -25.73 -10.73
CA VAL A 77 6.49 -26.21 -9.48
C VAL A 77 5.21 -25.42 -9.20
N ILE A 78 4.12 -26.16 -8.95
CA ILE A 78 2.79 -25.62 -8.66
C ILE A 78 2.72 -25.24 -7.17
N VAL A 79 2.40 -23.99 -6.89
CA VAL A 79 2.19 -23.51 -5.51
C VAL A 79 0.71 -23.61 -5.18
N PRO A 80 0.28 -24.47 -4.23
CA PRO A 80 -1.11 -24.54 -3.82
C PRO A 80 -1.63 -23.19 -3.35
N ARG A 81 -2.92 -22.91 -3.65
CA ARG A 81 -3.55 -21.66 -3.22
C ARG A 81 -3.61 -21.57 -1.70
N ARG A 82 -3.24 -20.42 -1.17
CA ARG A 82 -3.35 -20.13 0.25
C ARG A 82 -4.82 -19.96 0.64
N LYS A 83 -5.26 -20.69 1.69
CA LYS A 83 -6.57 -20.42 2.30
C LYS A 83 -6.55 -19.06 2.97
N GLU A 84 -7.55 -18.26 2.68
CA GLU A 84 -7.75 -16.98 3.35
C GLU A 84 -8.24 -17.26 4.79
N LYS A 85 -7.60 -16.64 5.77
CA LYS A 85 -8.09 -16.71 7.16
C LYS A 85 -9.30 -15.80 7.30
N GLU A 86 -10.31 -16.24 8.03
CA GLU A 86 -11.41 -15.36 8.46
C GLU A 86 -10.85 -14.14 9.18
N GLY A 87 -11.43 -12.97 8.94
CA GLY A 87 -10.93 -11.69 9.49
C GLY A 87 -9.88 -11.00 8.63
N GLN A 88 -9.93 -11.18 7.29
CA GLN A 88 -9.04 -10.43 6.40
C GLN A 88 -9.18 -8.91 6.63
N LYS A 89 -8.00 -8.25 6.64
CA LYS A 89 -7.94 -6.79 6.63
C LYS A 89 -8.69 -6.28 5.41
N LEU A 90 -9.56 -5.30 5.61
CA LEU A 90 -10.24 -4.65 4.50
C LEU A 90 -9.23 -4.14 3.48
N LYS A 91 -9.48 -4.41 2.22
CA LYS A 91 -8.65 -3.89 1.12
C LYS A 91 -8.95 -2.41 0.86
N TYR A 92 -10.19 -1.99 1.05
CA TYR A 92 -10.67 -0.60 0.96
C TYR A 92 -11.74 -0.37 2.03
N LEU A 93 -12.06 0.88 2.32
CA LEU A 93 -13.17 1.25 3.20
C LEU A 93 -14.42 1.46 2.32
N ASP A 94 -15.49 0.77 2.67
CA ASP A 94 -16.82 1.11 2.19
C ASP A 94 -17.29 2.45 2.78
N ASP A 95 -18.39 2.99 2.27
CA ASP A 95 -18.88 4.30 2.64
C ASP A 95 -19.21 4.40 4.14
N ASP A 96 -19.77 3.36 4.73
CA ASP A 96 -20.15 3.33 6.15
C ASP A 96 -18.90 3.34 7.06
N ASN A 97 -17.93 2.49 6.78
CA ASN A 97 -16.67 2.46 7.54
C ASN A 97 -15.85 3.72 7.34
N LEU A 98 -15.86 4.29 6.12
CA LEU A 98 -15.18 5.56 5.84
C LEU A 98 -15.84 6.70 6.64
N LYS A 99 -17.17 6.84 6.56
CA LYS A 99 -17.93 7.86 7.31
C LYS A 99 -17.66 7.73 8.81
N LYS A 100 -17.78 6.52 9.35
CA LYS A 100 -17.52 6.22 10.76
C LYS A 100 -16.12 6.63 11.20
N PHE A 101 -15.10 6.30 10.40
CA PHE A 101 -13.72 6.66 10.70
C PHE A 101 -13.47 8.16 10.63
N LEU A 102 -14.02 8.85 9.62
CA LEU A 102 -13.88 10.31 9.49
C LEU A 102 -14.57 11.05 10.64
N THR A 103 -15.79 10.64 11.03
CA THR A 103 -16.50 11.21 12.19
C THR A 103 -15.71 11.01 13.48
N TYR A 104 -15.14 9.82 13.69
CA TYR A 104 -14.26 9.58 14.84
C TYR A 104 -13.05 10.52 14.86
N LEU A 105 -12.40 10.76 13.72
CA LEU A 105 -11.24 11.66 13.65
C LEU A 105 -11.61 13.11 14.02
N GLU A 106 -12.83 13.55 13.71
CA GLU A 106 -13.32 14.89 14.03
C GLU A 106 -13.64 15.07 15.53
N GLN A 107 -13.93 13.98 16.22
CA GLN A 107 -14.21 13.96 17.66
C GLN A 107 -12.95 13.80 18.53
N LEU A 108 -11.78 13.63 17.94
CA LEU A 108 -10.54 13.47 18.70
C LEU A 108 -10.19 14.73 19.49
N PRO A 109 -9.68 14.61 20.71
CA PRO A 109 -9.15 15.73 21.48
C PRO A 109 -8.12 16.53 20.68
N ASN A 110 -8.18 17.86 20.78
CA ASN A 110 -7.30 18.79 20.04
C ASN A 110 -5.86 18.80 20.60
N THR A 111 -5.16 17.66 20.47
CA THR A 111 -3.73 17.55 20.74
C THR A 111 -2.95 17.56 19.44
N TYR A 112 -1.69 18.00 19.47
CA TYR A 112 -0.83 17.96 18.27
C TYR A 112 -0.72 16.55 17.68
N LYS A 113 -0.62 15.53 18.53
CA LYS A 113 -0.55 14.13 18.11
C LYS A 113 -1.79 13.67 17.35
N ASN A 114 -2.98 13.98 17.85
CA ASN A 114 -4.25 13.62 17.18
C ASN A 114 -4.42 14.43 15.90
N PHE A 115 -4.03 15.69 15.91
CA PHE A 115 -4.05 16.53 14.73
C PHE A 115 -3.10 16.01 13.64
N PHE A 116 -1.87 15.64 14.02
CA PHE A 116 -0.92 14.97 13.12
C PHE A 116 -1.54 13.72 12.48
N ASP A 117 -2.14 12.82 13.30
CA ASP A 117 -2.73 11.59 12.81
C ASP A 117 -3.91 11.88 11.86
N THR A 118 -4.77 12.83 12.21
CA THR A 118 -5.90 13.24 11.38
C THR A 118 -5.43 13.79 10.03
N VAL A 119 -4.45 14.69 10.05
CA VAL A 119 -3.89 15.26 8.81
C VAL A 119 -3.24 14.19 7.94
N LEU A 120 -2.47 13.27 8.54
CA LEU A 120 -1.84 12.15 7.83
C LEU A 120 -2.89 11.28 7.13
N TYR A 121 -3.94 10.86 7.84
CA TYR A 121 -4.96 9.97 7.29
C TYR A 121 -5.81 10.67 6.22
N LYS A 122 -6.21 11.91 6.46
CA LYS A 122 -6.97 12.71 5.47
C LYS A 122 -6.12 13.01 4.23
N THR A 123 -4.81 13.28 4.36
CA THR A 123 -3.90 13.46 3.22
C THR A 123 -3.76 12.17 2.41
N LEU A 124 -3.56 11.01 3.05
CA LEU A 124 -3.51 9.73 2.35
C LEU A 124 -4.80 9.43 1.60
N LEU A 125 -5.95 9.74 2.19
CA LEU A 125 -7.26 9.56 1.55
C LEU A 125 -7.46 10.51 0.37
N ALA A 126 -7.12 11.80 0.51
CA ALA A 126 -7.31 12.81 -0.52
C ALA A 126 -6.38 12.66 -1.72
N THR A 127 -5.20 12.07 -1.53
CA THR A 127 -4.16 12.00 -2.56
C THR A 127 -3.91 10.60 -3.11
N GLY A 128 -4.31 9.56 -2.38
CA GLY A 128 -3.99 8.17 -2.71
C GLY A 128 -2.50 7.85 -2.63
N LEU A 129 -1.67 8.64 -1.93
CA LEU A 129 -0.25 8.39 -1.74
C LEU A 129 0.01 7.04 -1.05
N ARG A 130 1.14 6.41 -1.40
CA ARG A 130 1.68 5.35 -0.55
C ARG A 130 2.20 5.96 0.75
N ILE A 131 2.05 5.25 1.88
CA ILE A 131 2.52 5.77 3.18
C ILE A 131 3.98 6.25 3.12
N ARG A 132 4.85 5.57 2.40
CA ARG A 132 6.27 5.94 2.29
C ARG A 132 6.53 7.13 1.36
N GLU A 133 5.68 7.37 0.38
CA GLU A 133 5.66 8.60 -0.41
C GLU A 133 5.24 9.77 0.50
N CYS A 134 4.15 9.58 1.24
CA CYS A 134 3.62 10.58 2.16
C CYS A 134 4.62 10.97 3.26
N LEU A 135 5.33 9.99 3.85
CA LEU A 135 6.35 10.23 4.88
C LEU A 135 7.66 10.82 4.35
N ALA A 136 7.86 10.80 3.03
CA ALA A 136 9.01 11.43 2.37
C ALA A 136 8.76 12.90 1.99
N LEU A 137 7.50 13.39 2.11
CA LEU A 137 7.14 14.75 1.73
C LEU A 137 7.84 15.80 2.59
N GLU A 138 8.34 16.80 1.92
CA GLU A 138 8.83 18.06 2.48
C GLU A 138 7.88 19.20 2.11
N TRP A 139 7.90 20.30 2.86
CA TRP A 139 7.05 21.43 2.55
C TRP A 139 7.37 22.10 1.21
N SER A 140 8.57 21.90 0.70
CA SER A 140 8.98 22.30 -0.65
C SER A 140 8.29 21.52 -1.77
N ASP A 141 7.75 20.31 -1.48
CA ASP A 141 7.01 19.49 -2.45
C ASP A 141 5.54 19.93 -2.58
N ILE A 142 5.08 20.87 -1.76
CA ILE A 142 3.66 21.27 -1.72
C ILE A 142 3.53 22.77 -2.01
N ASP A 143 3.02 23.08 -3.19
CA ASP A 143 2.57 24.43 -3.51
C ASP A 143 1.16 24.65 -2.93
N LEU A 144 1.13 25.18 -1.71
CA LEU A 144 -0.13 25.49 -1.04
C LEU A 144 -0.89 26.66 -1.67
N LYS A 145 -0.25 27.49 -2.53
CA LYS A 145 -0.90 28.60 -3.21
C LYS A 145 -1.75 28.08 -4.37
N ASN A 146 -1.17 27.21 -5.18
CA ASN A 146 -1.81 26.65 -6.36
C ASN A 146 -2.48 25.28 -6.09
N GLY A 147 -2.31 24.69 -4.90
CA GLY A 147 -2.89 23.41 -4.53
C GLY A 147 -2.25 22.23 -5.27
N ILE A 148 -0.93 22.26 -5.48
CA ILE A 148 -0.20 21.21 -6.21
C ILE A 148 0.75 20.49 -5.24
N LEU A 149 0.77 19.15 -5.33
CA LEU A 149 1.68 18.29 -4.59
C LEU A 149 2.55 17.51 -5.57
N ASP A 150 3.88 17.64 -5.47
CA ASP A 150 4.86 16.91 -6.26
C ASP A 150 5.30 15.63 -5.53
N VAL A 151 5.08 14.48 -6.18
CA VAL A 151 5.48 13.17 -5.67
C VAL A 151 6.71 12.70 -6.42
N ASN A 152 7.88 13.03 -5.92
CA ASN A 152 9.17 12.79 -6.57
C ASN A 152 10.14 11.91 -5.76
N LYS A 153 9.75 11.49 -4.54
CA LYS A 153 10.59 10.74 -3.61
C LYS A 153 9.81 9.74 -2.76
N THR A 154 10.50 8.79 -2.16
CA THR A 154 9.92 7.80 -1.23
C THR A 154 10.93 7.41 -0.16
N LEU A 155 10.47 7.03 1.02
CA LEU A 155 11.33 6.48 2.07
C LEU A 155 11.56 4.98 1.86
N ASN A 156 12.80 4.55 1.97
CA ASN A 156 13.13 3.13 2.09
C ASN A 156 12.91 2.58 3.52
N ILE A 157 13.24 1.31 3.75
CA ILE A 157 13.03 0.66 5.05
C ILE A 157 13.95 1.24 6.15
N ILE A 158 15.11 1.73 5.78
CA ILE A 158 16.10 2.34 6.68
C ILE A 158 15.92 3.85 6.82
N LYS A 159 14.79 4.38 6.35
CA LYS A 159 14.37 5.79 6.43
C LYS A 159 15.24 6.77 5.63
N GLU A 160 15.88 6.31 4.59
CA GLU A 160 16.56 7.17 3.63
C GLU A 160 15.62 7.52 2.48
N ILE A 161 15.75 8.74 1.99
CA ILE A 161 15.07 9.20 0.79
C ILE A 161 15.69 8.50 -0.41
N THR A 162 14.84 7.90 -1.23
CA THR A 162 15.23 7.32 -2.50
C THR A 162 14.35 7.85 -3.62
N GLY A 163 14.88 7.93 -4.82
CA GLY A 163 14.07 8.22 -6.00
C GLY A 163 13.00 7.14 -6.20
N PRO A 164 11.93 7.46 -6.90
CA PRO A 164 10.88 6.51 -7.22
C PRO A 164 11.43 5.34 -8.05
N LYS A 165 10.94 4.14 -7.79
CA LYS A 165 11.38 2.90 -8.47
C LYS A 165 11.08 2.88 -9.96
N THR A 166 10.13 3.68 -10.44
CA THR A 166 9.71 3.77 -11.84
C THR A 166 9.45 5.23 -12.21
N LYS A 167 9.67 5.57 -13.48
CA LYS A 167 9.34 6.91 -14.02
C LYS A 167 7.86 7.29 -13.79
N SER A 168 6.94 6.32 -13.85
CA SER A 168 5.51 6.54 -13.61
C SER A 168 5.15 6.88 -12.16
N SER A 169 6.10 6.73 -11.23
CA SER A 169 5.88 7.09 -9.82
C SER A 169 6.11 8.58 -9.53
N VAL A 170 6.84 9.30 -10.41
CA VAL A 170 6.96 10.77 -10.35
C VAL A 170 5.68 11.35 -10.95
N ARG A 171 5.01 12.21 -10.19
CA ARG A 171 3.74 12.80 -10.62
C ARG A 171 3.36 14.01 -9.79
N MET A 172 2.60 14.90 -10.38
CA MET A 172 1.91 15.98 -9.67
C MET A 172 0.47 15.58 -9.35
N ILE A 173 -0.03 16.01 -8.21
CA ILE A 173 -1.39 15.75 -7.72
C ILE A 173 -2.03 17.07 -7.35
N ASP A 174 -3.17 17.39 -7.99
CA ASP A 174 -3.99 18.52 -7.58
C ASP A 174 -4.69 18.20 -6.25
N LEU A 175 -4.62 19.14 -5.32
CA LEU A 175 -5.25 19.08 -4.01
C LEU A 175 -6.56 19.88 -4.02
N ASP A 176 -7.58 19.32 -3.42
CA ASP A 176 -8.82 20.06 -3.17
C ASP A 176 -8.63 21.15 -2.11
N ASN A 177 -9.50 22.16 -2.13
CA ASN A 177 -9.42 23.33 -1.25
C ASN A 177 -9.44 22.96 0.25
N LYS A 178 -10.18 21.92 0.65
CA LYS A 178 -10.25 21.47 2.05
C LYS A 178 -8.92 20.87 2.49
N THR A 179 -8.29 20.09 1.62
CA THR A 179 -6.97 19.50 1.85
C THR A 179 -5.89 20.59 1.93
N VAL A 180 -5.92 21.58 1.04
CA VAL A 180 -5.00 22.74 1.10
C VAL A 180 -5.15 23.50 2.40
N LEU A 181 -6.38 23.83 2.81
CA LEU A 181 -6.64 24.53 4.07
C LEU A 181 -6.15 23.73 5.29
N MET A 182 -6.43 22.44 5.33
CA MET A 182 -5.97 21.55 6.39
C MET A 182 -4.43 21.53 6.48
N LEU A 183 -3.73 21.44 5.36
CA LEU A 183 -2.26 21.44 5.32
C LEU A 183 -1.69 22.80 5.71
N ARG A 184 -2.32 23.92 5.35
CA ARG A 184 -1.92 25.26 5.82
C ARG A 184 -2.02 25.38 7.35
N LEU A 185 -3.13 24.95 7.93
CA LEU A 185 -3.32 24.97 9.39
C LEU A 185 -2.30 24.06 10.09
N TYR A 186 -2.03 22.91 9.50
CA TYR A 186 -1.05 21.97 10.03
C TYR A 186 0.37 22.56 9.98
N LYS A 187 0.77 23.16 8.85
CA LYS A 187 2.07 23.85 8.70
C LYS A 187 2.24 24.99 9.72
N ALA A 188 1.19 25.78 9.91
CA ALA A 188 1.21 26.89 10.88
C ALA A 188 1.43 26.37 12.31
N ARG A 189 0.70 25.31 12.71
CA ARG A 189 0.84 24.71 14.05
C ARG A 189 2.21 24.04 14.24
N GLN A 190 2.71 23.36 13.22
CA GLN A 190 4.05 22.76 13.23
C GLN A 190 5.13 23.83 13.35
N SER A 191 5.00 24.94 12.60
CA SER A 191 5.91 26.10 12.69
C SER A 191 5.91 26.76 14.07
N GLN A 192 4.75 26.88 14.72
CA GLN A 192 4.66 27.40 16.09
C GLN A 192 5.44 26.52 17.06
N ILE A 193 5.23 25.20 17.03
CA ILE A 193 5.98 24.25 17.88
C ILE A 193 7.48 24.31 17.57
N GLY A 194 7.85 24.43 16.30
CA GLY A 194 9.24 24.56 15.89
C GLY A 194 9.91 25.79 16.50
N LYS A 195 9.23 26.96 16.50
CA LYS A 195 9.73 28.17 17.14
C LYS A 195 9.96 27.99 18.63
N GLU A 196 9.06 27.32 19.33
CA GLU A 196 9.19 27.04 20.77
C GLU A 196 10.37 26.11 21.07
N MET A 197 10.74 25.25 20.11
CA MET A 197 11.84 24.29 20.23
C MET A 197 13.16 24.76 19.58
N GLY A 198 13.19 25.93 18.95
CA GLY A 198 14.35 26.42 18.19
C GLY A 198 14.63 25.61 16.93
N LEU A 199 13.59 25.02 16.30
CA LEU A 199 13.69 24.10 15.17
C LEU A 199 12.82 24.59 14.00
N THR A 200 13.31 24.43 12.77
CA THR A 200 12.52 24.60 11.56
C THR A 200 12.16 23.24 10.98
N TYR A 201 10.87 22.97 10.81
CA TYR A 201 10.40 21.75 10.20
C TYR A 201 10.43 21.85 8.67
N GLU A 202 11.25 21.03 8.03
CA GLU A 202 11.28 20.88 6.58
C GLU A 202 10.30 19.79 6.10
N LYS A 203 10.19 18.72 6.88
CA LYS A 203 9.34 17.57 6.56
C LYS A 203 7.89 17.78 6.99
N VAL A 204 6.96 17.37 6.12
CA VAL A 204 5.53 17.46 6.41
C VAL A 204 5.16 16.54 7.58
N PHE A 205 5.57 15.26 7.49
CA PHE A 205 5.25 14.24 8.50
C PHE A 205 6.52 13.73 9.18
N SER A 206 6.93 14.42 10.24
CA SER A 206 8.14 14.12 11.00
C SER A 206 7.86 13.96 12.50
N ASN A 207 8.85 13.50 13.24
CA ASN A 207 8.82 13.52 14.71
C ASN A 207 9.18 14.93 15.22
N SER A 208 9.21 15.10 16.54
CA SER A 208 9.52 16.39 17.20
C SER A 208 10.91 16.98 16.86
N PHE A 209 11.81 16.20 16.29
CA PHE A 209 13.16 16.59 15.89
C PHE A 209 13.33 16.66 14.37
N ASP A 210 12.25 16.83 13.64
CA ASP A 210 12.21 16.80 12.17
C ASP A 210 12.87 15.57 11.51
N LYS A 211 12.80 14.41 12.18
CA LYS A 211 13.29 13.14 11.62
C LYS A 211 12.16 12.29 11.10
N HIS A 212 12.45 11.51 10.07
CA HIS A 212 11.47 10.58 9.48
C HIS A 212 10.94 9.56 10.51
N ILE A 213 9.63 9.36 10.50
CA ILE A 213 8.94 8.42 11.38
C ILE A 213 8.91 7.03 10.73
N ASP A 214 9.01 5.98 11.56
CA ASP A 214 8.83 4.60 11.08
C ASP A 214 7.33 4.34 10.77
N ALA A 215 7.05 3.94 9.54
CA ALA A 215 5.69 3.59 9.11
C ALA A 215 5.06 2.46 9.95
N ARG A 216 5.88 1.58 10.56
CA ARG A 216 5.40 0.53 11.47
C ARG A 216 4.81 1.11 12.74
N MET A 217 5.47 2.13 13.33
CA MET A 217 4.95 2.82 14.50
C MET A 217 3.59 3.48 14.20
N LEU A 218 3.47 4.13 13.05
CA LEU A 218 2.21 4.72 12.62
C LEU A 218 1.13 3.66 12.34
N SER A 219 1.53 2.46 11.87
CA SER A 219 0.58 1.35 11.71
C SER A 219 -0.01 0.89 13.04
N PHE A 220 0.77 0.85 14.12
CA PHE A 220 0.26 0.57 15.45
C PHE A 220 -0.70 1.66 15.95
N ARG A 221 -0.38 2.95 15.65
CA ARG A 221 -1.29 4.07 15.98
C ARG A 221 -2.61 3.96 15.21
N LEU A 222 -2.56 3.65 13.92
CA LEU A 222 -3.74 3.43 13.09
C LEU A 222 -4.63 2.32 13.67
N VAL A 223 -4.05 1.18 14.05
CA VAL A 223 -4.82 0.07 14.66
C VAL A 223 -5.55 0.54 15.92
N LYS A 224 -4.90 1.31 16.79
CA LYS A 224 -5.55 1.86 17.99
C LYS A 224 -6.70 2.83 17.66
N HIS A 225 -6.54 3.66 16.62
CA HIS A 225 -7.62 4.53 16.16
C HIS A 225 -8.79 3.73 15.60
N LEU A 226 -8.53 2.66 14.82
CA LEU A 226 -9.57 1.79 14.28
C LEU A 226 -10.36 1.06 15.38
N GLU A 227 -9.67 0.54 16.38
CA GLU A 227 -10.30 -0.10 17.54
C GLU A 227 -11.22 0.87 18.29
N ARG A 228 -10.78 2.10 18.54
CA ARG A 228 -11.57 3.15 19.20
C ARG A 228 -12.74 3.64 18.34
N ALA A 229 -12.55 3.71 17.02
CA ALA A 229 -13.60 4.04 16.08
C ALA A 229 -14.62 2.91 15.89
N GLY A 230 -14.36 1.71 16.42
CA GLY A 230 -15.16 0.51 16.13
C GLY A 230 -15.18 0.13 14.65
N CYS A 231 -14.08 0.40 13.94
CA CYS A 231 -13.91 0.08 12.54
C CYS A 231 -13.14 -1.24 12.38
N PRO A 232 -13.40 -2.01 11.32
CA PRO A 232 -12.59 -3.18 10.99
C PRO A 232 -11.14 -2.81 10.75
N ARG A 233 -10.21 -3.75 11.00
CA ARG A 233 -8.78 -3.49 10.79
C ARG A 233 -8.45 -3.37 9.31
N PHE A 234 -7.76 -2.29 8.95
CA PHE A 234 -7.19 -2.08 7.62
C PHE A 234 -5.77 -1.49 7.70
N THR A 235 -5.09 -1.39 6.57
CA THR A 235 -3.72 -0.86 6.47
C THR A 235 -3.72 0.49 5.77
N PHE A 236 -2.61 1.24 5.83
CA PHE A 236 -2.46 2.47 5.05
C PHE A 236 -2.75 2.31 3.55
N HIS A 237 -2.55 1.11 3.01
CA HIS A 237 -2.84 0.85 1.60
C HIS A 237 -4.34 0.90 1.29
N ALA A 238 -5.19 0.65 2.29
CA ALA A 238 -6.63 0.77 2.12
C ALA A 238 -7.08 2.21 1.83
N PHE A 239 -6.43 3.25 2.39
CA PHE A 239 -6.73 4.64 2.03
C PHE A 239 -6.55 4.90 0.54
N ARG A 240 -5.48 4.37 -0.04
CA ARG A 240 -5.21 4.49 -1.48
C ARG A 240 -6.23 3.72 -2.32
N HIS A 241 -6.64 2.54 -1.89
CA HIS A 241 -7.71 1.78 -2.56
C HIS A 241 -9.05 2.50 -2.45
N THR A 242 -9.37 3.06 -1.28
CA THR A 242 -10.58 3.86 -1.07
C THR A 242 -10.57 5.11 -1.96
N HIS A 243 -9.45 5.85 -2.03
CA HIS A 243 -9.28 6.97 -2.95
C HIS A 243 -9.58 6.56 -4.41
N ALA A 244 -8.99 5.44 -4.85
CA ALA A 244 -9.24 4.94 -6.20
C ALA A 244 -10.72 4.56 -6.42
N SER A 245 -11.36 3.92 -5.43
CA SER A 245 -12.78 3.55 -5.48
C SER A 245 -13.68 4.78 -5.59
N ILE A 246 -13.43 5.82 -4.78
CA ILE A 246 -14.19 7.07 -4.83
C ILE A 246 -14.10 7.72 -6.22
N LEU A 247 -12.89 7.80 -6.80
CA LEU A 247 -12.71 8.38 -8.13
C LEU A 247 -13.38 7.55 -9.24
N LEU A 248 -13.31 6.21 -9.13
CA LEU A 248 -13.97 5.30 -10.06
C LEU A 248 -15.50 5.44 -10.00
N ASN A 249 -16.06 5.48 -8.80
CA ASN A 249 -17.50 5.66 -8.59
C ASN A 249 -17.97 7.06 -9.07
N ALA A 250 -17.09 8.06 -9.02
CA ALA A 250 -17.34 9.39 -9.59
C ALA A 250 -17.20 9.43 -11.12
N GLY A 251 -16.85 8.32 -11.79
CA GLY A 251 -16.76 8.23 -13.24
C GLY A 251 -15.40 8.64 -13.83
N LEU A 252 -14.35 8.83 -13.01
CA LEU A 252 -13.03 9.19 -13.55
C LEU A 252 -12.45 8.01 -14.35
N PRO A 253 -11.92 8.26 -15.58
CA PRO A 253 -11.33 7.21 -16.42
C PRO A 253 -10.18 6.46 -15.73
N TYR A 254 -10.10 5.14 -15.93
CA TYR A 254 -9.04 4.29 -15.36
C TYR A 254 -7.63 4.78 -15.61
N LYS A 255 -7.39 5.37 -16.78
CA LYS A 255 -6.09 5.90 -17.19
C LYS A 255 -5.67 7.08 -16.33
N GLU A 256 -6.60 7.95 -16.01
CA GLU A 256 -6.36 9.12 -15.15
C GLU A 256 -6.09 8.69 -13.71
N ILE A 257 -6.87 7.72 -13.20
CA ILE A 257 -6.62 7.13 -11.88
C ILE A 257 -5.26 6.44 -11.83
N GLN A 258 -4.89 5.68 -12.89
CA GLN A 258 -3.57 5.06 -13.02
C GLN A 258 -2.46 6.10 -12.89
N THR A 259 -2.57 7.20 -13.64
CA THR A 259 -1.61 8.31 -13.64
C THR A 259 -1.54 8.98 -12.28
N ARG A 260 -2.68 9.36 -11.70
CA ARG A 260 -2.77 9.99 -10.37
C ARG A 260 -2.16 9.13 -9.26
N LEU A 261 -2.38 7.83 -9.32
CA LEU A 261 -1.81 6.88 -8.36
C LEU A 261 -0.34 6.53 -8.66
N GLY A 262 0.16 6.73 -9.88
CA GLY A 262 1.48 6.28 -10.29
C GLY A 262 1.59 4.76 -10.34
N HIS A 263 0.59 4.08 -10.91
CA HIS A 263 0.62 2.64 -11.15
C HIS A 263 1.36 2.30 -12.44
N ALA A 264 2.40 1.47 -12.34
CA ALA A 264 3.18 1.06 -13.52
C ALA A 264 2.37 0.24 -14.54
N LYS A 265 1.32 -0.46 -14.09
CA LYS A 265 0.45 -1.28 -14.93
C LYS A 265 -1.02 -0.95 -14.66
N LEU A 266 -1.83 -0.91 -15.71
CA LEU A 266 -3.27 -0.69 -15.60
C LEU A 266 -3.97 -1.79 -14.78
N SER A 267 -3.49 -3.04 -14.87
CA SER A 267 -4.02 -4.16 -14.09
C SER A 267 -4.04 -3.89 -12.59
N MET A 268 -3.07 -3.14 -12.06
CA MET A 268 -3.05 -2.76 -10.63
C MET A 268 -4.22 -1.84 -10.24
N THR A 269 -4.75 -1.06 -11.18
CA THR A 269 -5.94 -0.24 -10.97
C THR A 269 -7.20 -1.09 -11.17
N MET A 270 -7.19 -1.99 -12.16
CA MET A 270 -8.31 -2.89 -12.44
C MET A 270 -8.56 -3.92 -11.34
N ASP A 271 -7.51 -4.37 -10.63
CA ASP A 271 -7.66 -5.27 -9.48
C ASP A 271 -8.49 -4.64 -8.34
N ILE A 272 -8.47 -3.32 -8.22
CA ILE A 272 -9.33 -2.58 -7.27
C ILE A 272 -10.79 -2.65 -7.73
N TYR A 273 -11.02 -2.55 -9.05
CA TYR A 273 -12.35 -2.55 -9.67
C TYR A 273 -13.06 -3.91 -9.64
N SER A 274 -12.34 -5.02 -9.72
CA SER A 274 -12.95 -6.36 -9.74
C SER A 274 -13.85 -6.65 -8.52
N HIS A 275 -13.64 -5.92 -7.44
CA HIS A 275 -14.45 -6.00 -6.23
C HIS A 275 -15.67 -5.03 -6.23
N LEU A 276 -15.64 -3.97 -7.05
CA LEU A 276 -16.69 -2.95 -7.13
C LEU A 276 -17.69 -3.22 -8.28
N SER A 277 -17.29 -4.01 -9.28
CA SER A 277 -18.03 -4.17 -10.54
C SER A 277 -19.37 -4.92 -10.43
N LYS A 278 -19.64 -5.62 -9.33
CA LYS A 278 -20.92 -6.33 -9.16
C LYS A 278 -22.12 -5.38 -9.08
N ASP A 279 -21.95 -4.19 -8.51
CA ASP A 279 -23.00 -3.17 -8.42
C ASP A 279 -23.11 -2.31 -9.69
N ASN A 280 -21.99 -2.12 -10.41
CA ASN A 280 -21.96 -1.28 -11.61
C ASN A 280 -22.46 -1.98 -12.89
N GLN A 281 -22.52 -3.32 -12.94
CA GLN A 281 -23.10 -4.03 -14.09
C GLN A 281 -24.60 -3.71 -14.31
N LYS A 282 -25.32 -3.34 -13.24
CA LYS A 282 -26.73 -2.93 -13.32
C LYS A 282 -26.94 -1.53 -13.93
N ASN A 283 -25.88 -0.74 -14.01
CA ASN A 283 -25.93 0.66 -14.42
C ASN A 283 -25.56 0.90 -15.90
N ALA A 284 -25.11 -0.12 -16.64
CA ALA A 284 -24.67 0.05 -18.03
C ALA A 284 -25.78 0.61 -18.93
N THR A 285 -27.03 0.15 -18.75
CA THR A 285 -28.18 0.64 -19.49
C THR A 285 -28.45 2.12 -19.20
N SER A 286 -28.42 2.54 -17.94
CA SER A 286 -28.64 3.94 -17.58
C SER A 286 -27.53 4.89 -18.06
N PHE A 287 -26.29 4.41 -18.15
CA PHE A 287 -25.20 5.16 -18.77
C PHE A 287 -25.40 5.33 -20.27
N TYR A 288 -25.85 4.29 -20.96
CA TYR A 288 -26.20 4.36 -22.38
C TYR A 288 -27.34 5.33 -22.63
N GLU A 289 -28.44 5.24 -21.87
CA GLU A 289 -29.58 6.13 -21.96
C GLU A 289 -29.19 7.60 -21.79
N LYS A 290 -28.46 7.93 -20.72
CA LYS A 290 -27.95 9.29 -20.46
C LYS A 290 -27.02 9.80 -21.59
N ALA A 291 -26.17 8.93 -22.14
CA ALA A 291 -25.31 9.31 -23.26
C ALA A 291 -26.11 9.65 -24.53
N ILE A 292 -27.15 8.86 -24.84
CA ILE A 292 -28.05 9.11 -25.97
C ILE A 292 -28.87 10.37 -25.76
N GLU A 293 -29.40 10.60 -24.55
CA GLU A 293 -30.14 11.84 -24.23
C GLU A 293 -29.28 13.07 -24.41
N LYS A 294 -28.00 13.02 -23.96
CA LYS A 294 -27.04 14.12 -24.15
C LYS A 294 -26.76 14.42 -25.63
N LEU A 295 -26.67 13.37 -26.47
CA LEU A 295 -26.48 13.53 -27.92
C LEU A 295 -27.74 14.12 -28.63
N LYS A 296 -28.96 13.92 -28.10
CA LYS A 296 -30.19 14.46 -28.65
C LYS A 296 -30.45 15.90 -28.21
N SER A 297 -29.79 16.37 -27.14
CA SER A 297 -29.93 17.72 -26.57
C SER A 297 -28.83 18.69 -27.02
N SER A 298 -27.87 18.21 -27.83
CA SER A 298 -26.81 19.00 -28.48
C SER A 298 -27.15 19.24 -29.93
#